data_4024e6f228cd2ed7d24d5e7b6be085b8
#
_entry.id   4024e6f228cd2ed7d24d5e7b6be085b8
#
_cell.length_a   1.000
_cell.length_b   1.000
_cell.length_c   1.000
_cell.angle_alpha   90.00
_cell.angle_beta   90.00
_cell.angle_gamma   90.00
#
_symmetry.space_group_name_H-M   'P 1'
#
loop_
_entity.id
_entity.type
_entity.pdbx_description
1 polymer ?
#
loop_
_entity_poly.entity_id
_entity_poly.type
_entity_poly.pdbx_seq_one_letter_code
_entity_poly.pdbx_strand_id
1 'polypeptide(L)'
;AQETIDRITTPGMSKSQKLKACFDYLDYAGGFGYRTWRPYSYYSGWSVDYAYEMLSAKAGNCYNFACAFAYLAKELGYDPVIVRGRIPGSRDGAADGYTRHCWVMINGLHYDPEGAYADFAYVYASSYYPMGHQIQATESI
;
A
#
# COMPACT_ATOMS: atom_id res chain seq x y z
N ALA A 1 2.47 -11.86 8.24
CA ALA A 1 3.46 -11.10 7.44
C ALA A 1 4.78 -11.84 7.31
N GLN A 2 5.29 -12.41 8.39
CA GLN A 2 6.57 -13.12 8.34
C GLN A 2 6.54 -14.33 7.40
N GLU A 3 5.46 -15.09 7.39
CA GLU A 3 5.31 -16.24 6.47
C GLU A 3 5.36 -15.79 5.01
N THR A 4 4.72 -14.68 4.71
CA THR A 4 4.74 -14.11 3.35
C THR A 4 6.17 -13.72 2.96
N ILE A 5 6.87 -13.02 3.85
CA ILE A 5 8.25 -12.59 3.61
C ILE A 5 9.15 -13.80 3.37
N ASP A 6 9.06 -14.83 4.22
CA ASP A 6 9.88 -16.04 4.10
C ASP A 6 9.64 -16.75 2.77
N ARG A 7 8.41 -16.70 2.25
CA ARG A 7 8.05 -17.36 0.99
C ARG A 7 8.58 -16.60 -0.23
N ILE A 8 8.61 -15.26 -0.19
CA ILE A 8 8.93 -14.42 -1.36
C ILE A 8 10.35 -13.87 -1.35
N THR A 9 11.12 -14.12 -0.31
CA THR A 9 12.51 -13.64 -0.18
C THR A 9 13.47 -14.79 0.05
N THR A 10 14.77 -14.50 -0.14
CA THR A 10 15.84 -15.47 0.15
C THR A 10 16.77 -14.90 1.21
N PRO A 11 17.51 -15.77 1.96
CA PRO A 11 18.42 -15.29 3.00
C PRO A 11 19.53 -14.36 2.50
N GLY A 12 19.90 -14.47 1.22
CA GLY A 12 20.94 -13.63 0.63
C GLY A 12 20.49 -12.22 0.27
N MET A 13 19.19 -11.93 0.33
CA MET A 13 18.68 -10.61 0.02
C MET A 13 18.97 -9.61 1.13
N SER A 14 19.35 -8.37 0.75
CA SER A 14 19.44 -7.26 1.69
C SER A 14 18.06 -6.86 2.18
N LYS A 15 18.01 -6.05 3.25
CA LYS A 15 16.75 -5.53 3.77
C LYS A 15 15.98 -4.74 2.69
N SER A 16 16.67 -3.91 1.91
CA SER A 16 16.06 -3.14 0.83
C SER A 16 15.59 -4.02 -0.33
N GLN A 17 16.31 -5.10 -0.65
CA GLN A 17 15.88 -6.06 -1.66
C GLN A 17 14.62 -6.80 -1.21
N LYS A 18 14.52 -7.14 0.07
CA LYS A 18 13.31 -7.76 0.63
C LYS A 18 12.12 -6.80 0.57
N LEU A 19 12.34 -5.52 0.83
CA LEU A 19 11.28 -4.51 0.72
C LEU A 19 10.75 -4.41 -0.71
N LYS A 20 11.66 -4.39 -1.69
CA LYS A 20 11.28 -4.37 -3.11
C LYS A 20 10.50 -5.62 -3.50
N ALA A 21 10.92 -6.79 -2.99
CA ALA A 21 10.22 -8.04 -3.23
C ALA A 21 8.79 -7.99 -2.67
N CYS A 22 8.60 -7.41 -1.49
CA CYS A 22 7.26 -7.23 -0.91
C CYS A 22 6.39 -6.31 -1.75
N PHE A 23 6.96 -5.21 -2.24
CA PHE A 23 6.25 -4.28 -3.12
C PHE A 23 5.83 -4.97 -4.42
N ASP A 24 6.74 -5.67 -5.06
CA ASP A 24 6.49 -6.36 -6.34
C ASP A 24 5.53 -7.53 -6.20
N TYR A 25 5.51 -8.18 -5.04
CA TYR A 25 4.59 -9.29 -4.77
C TYR A 25 3.12 -8.85 -4.84
N LEU A 26 2.80 -7.63 -4.43
CA LEU A 26 1.44 -7.09 -4.40
C LEU A 26 1.01 -6.64 -5.80
N ASP A 27 0.98 -7.59 -6.76
CA ASP A 27 0.68 -7.34 -8.14
C ASP A 27 0.06 -8.61 -8.77
N TYR A 28 -0.24 -8.57 -10.05
CA TYR A 28 -0.77 -9.73 -10.79
C TYR A 28 0.10 -10.96 -10.64
N ALA A 29 1.42 -10.81 -10.70
CA ALA A 29 2.35 -11.93 -10.55
C ALA A 29 2.22 -12.63 -9.20
N GLY A 30 1.84 -11.91 -8.15
CA GLY A 30 1.56 -12.48 -6.84
C GLY A 30 0.15 -13.03 -6.68
N GLY A 31 -0.68 -12.90 -7.71
CA GLY A 31 -2.07 -13.36 -7.67
C GLY A 31 -3.06 -12.36 -7.07
N PHE A 32 -2.66 -11.08 -6.96
CA PHE A 32 -3.51 -10.06 -6.34
C PHE A 32 -4.45 -9.41 -7.34
N GLY A 33 -5.63 -8.96 -6.86
CA GLY A 33 -6.62 -8.27 -7.65
C GLY A 33 -7.24 -7.10 -6.92
N TYR A 34 -7.81 -6.16 -7.65
CA TYR A 34 -8.48 -4.99 -7.10
C TYR A 34 -9.95 -5.30 -6.82
N ARG A 35 -10.44 -4.92 -5.63
CA ARG A 35 -11.86 -5.01 -5.26
C ARG A 35 -12.25 -3.85 -4.36
N THR A 36 -13.44 -3.31 -4.56
CA THR A 36 -13.97 -2.17 -3.79
C THR A 36 -15.02 -2.58 -2.74
N TRP A 37 -15.11 -3.87 -2.43
CA TRP A 37 -16.17 -4.40 -1.59
C TRP A 37 -16.08 -3.99 -0.10
N ARG A 38 -14.88 -3.58 0.35
CA ARG A 38 -14.71 -3.18 1.75
C ARG A 38 -15.05 -1.70 1.91
N PRO A 39 -15.92 -1.34 2.88
CA PRO A 39 -16.23 0.06 3.16
C PRO A 39 -15.01 0.83 3.66
N TYR A 40 -14.96 2.13 3.39
CA TYR A 40 -13.92 3.01 3.93
C TYR A 40 -14.28 3.34 5.39
N SER A 41 -13.71 2.58 6.32
CA SER A 41 -13.96 2.71 7.75
C SER A 41 -12.64 2.70 8.53
N TYR A 42 -12.51 3.59 9.53
CA TYR A 42 -11.26 3.79 10.25
C TYR A 42 -11.45 3.58 11.76
N TYR A 43 -11.92 2.40 12.11
CA TYR A 43 -12.04 1.98 13.50
C TYR A 43 -10.67 1.58 14.07
N SER A 44 -10.56 1.42 15.40
CA SER A 44 -9.32 0.97 16.03
C SER A 44 -8.89 -0.39 15.47
N GLY A 45 -7.65 -0.47 14.97
CA GLY A 45 -7.13 -1.69 14.34
C GLY A 45 -7.54 -1.88 12.88
N TRP A 46 -8.12 -0.88 12.24
CA TRP A 46 -8.58 -0.98 10.85
C TRP A 46 -7.45 -1.40 9.90
N SER A 47 -6.26 -0.86 10.09
CA SER A 47 -5.13 -1.12 9.18
C SER A 47 -4.64 -2.56 9.27
N VAL A 48 -4.68 -3.16 10.45
CA VAL A 48 -4.35 -4.58 10.65
C VAL A 48 -5.34 -5.46 9.89
N ASP A 49 -6.62 -5.17 10.03
CA ASP A 49 -7.69 -5.94 9.37
C ASP A 49 -7.59 -5.83 7.85
N TYR A 50 -7.31 -4.63 7.33
CA TYR A 50 -7.12 -4.42 5.89
C TYR A 50 -5.91 -5.18 5.37
N ALA A 51 -4.80 -5.18 6.11
CA ALA A 51 -3.59 -5.90 5.73
C ALA A 51 -3.83 -7.41 5.72
N TYR A 52 -4.44 -7.93 6.78
CA TYR A 52 -4.76 -9.37 6.90
C TYR A 52 -5.67 -9.83 5.75
N GLU A 53 -6.71 -9.05 5.49
CA GLU A 53 -7.66 -9.34 4.42
C GLU A 53 -6.98 -9.40 3.06
N MET A 54 -6.11 -8.44 2.77
CA MET A 54 -5.39 -8.40 1.50
C MET A 54 -4.45 -9.61 1.35
N LEU A 55 -3.67 -9.90 2.37
CA LEU A 55 -2.70 -11.00 2.31
C LEU A 55 -3.38 -12.37 2.28
N SER A 56 -4.56 -12.52 2.87
CA SER A 56 -5.28 -13.79 2.87
C SER A 56 -6.16 -13.99 1.64
N ALA A 57 -6.96 -12.99 1.27
CA ALA A 57 -7.88 -13.07 0.12
C ALA A 57 -7.22 -12.69 -1.21
N LYS A 58 -6.07 -12.03 -1.17
CA LYS A 58 -5.34 -11.51 -2.34
C LYS A 58 -6.18 -10.58 -3.21
N ALA A 59 -7.08 -9.83 -2.59
CA ALA A 59 -7.90 -8.85 -3.27
C ALA A 59 -8.32 -7.75 -2.32
N GLY A 60 -8.36 -6.52 -2.81
CA GLY A 60 -8.78 -5.37 -2.02
C GLY A 60 -8.66 -4.07 -2.78
N ASN A 61 -8.96 -2.97 -2.11
CA ASN A 61 -8.85 -1.62 -2.65
C ASN A 61 -7.46 -1.02 -2.34
N CYS A 62 -7.26 0.25 -2.68
CA CYS A 62 -5.99 0.94 -2.44
C CYS A 62 -5.58 0.91 -0.97
N TYR A 63 -6.53 0.95 -0.04
CA TYR A 63 -6.26 0.86 1.40
C TYR A 63 -5.71 -0.52 1.77
N ASN A 64 -6.28 -1.58 1.19
CA ASN A 64 -5.79 -2.95 1.40
C ASN A 64 -4.38 -3.13 0.87
N PHE A 65 -4.09 -2.61 -0.32
CA PHE A 65 -2.74 -2.65 -0.89
C PHE A 65 -1.73 -1.92 0.00
N ALA A 66 -2.07 -0.70 0.41
CA ALA A 66 -1.18 0.11 1.25
C ALA A 66 -0.92 -0.54 2.61
N CYS A 67 -1.96 -1.02 3.28
CA CYS A 67 -1.83 -1.65 4.58
C CYS A 67 -1.02 -2.95 4.51
N ALA A 68 -1.25 -3.77 3.48
CA ALA A 68 -0.46 -4.99 3.28
C ALA A 68 1.02 -4.67 3.14
N PHE A 69 1.37 -3.71 2.29
CA PHE A 69 2.76 -3.30 2.11
C PHE A 69 3.35 -2.74 3.41
N ALA A 70 2.61 -1.89 4.11
CA ALA A 70 3.06 -1.27 5.36
C ALA A 70 3.40 -2.32 6.41
N TYR A 71 2.56 -3.33 6.59
CA TYR A 71 2.81 -4.37 7.59
C TYR A 71 3.93 -5.33 7.17
N LEU A 72 4.11 -5.57 5.88
CA LEU A 72 5.29 -6.30 5.39
C LEU A 72 6.57 -5.50 5.67
N ALA A 73 6.55 -4.20 5.42
CA ALA A 73 7.68 -3.32 5.70
C ALA A 73 8.00 -3.28 7.20
N LYS A 74 6.96 -3.19 8.03
CA LYS A 74 7.13 -3.21 9.49
C LYS A 74 7.80 -4.50 9.95
N GLU A 75 7.38 -5.63 9.42
CA GLU A 75 7.97 -6.93 9.75
C GLU A 75 9.45 -6.99 9.36
N LEU A 76 9.85 -6.30 8.30
CA LEU A 76 11.24 -6.18 7.90
C LEU A 76 12.06 -5.24 8.79
N GLY A 77 11.42 -4.50 9.71
CA GLY A 77 12.10 -3.58 10.61
C GLY A 77 12.08 -2.11 10.19
N TYR A 78 11.24 -1.74 9.21
CA TYR A 78 11.03 -0.35 8.85
C TYR A 78 9.97 0.29 9.76
N ASP A 79 9.88 1.61 9.73
CA ASP A 79 8.87 2.40 10.45
C ASP A 79 7.90 3.03 9.44
N PRO A 80 6.96 2.28 8.88
CA PRO A 80 6.06 2.82 7.86
C PRO A 80 4.96 3.69 8.46
N VAL A 81 4.53 4.64 7.65
CA VAL A 81 3.38 5.50 7.94
C VAL A 81 2.36 5.26 6.84
N ILE A 82 1.11 4.96 7.22
CA ILE A 82 0.02 4.84 6.28
C ILE A 82 -0.54 6.23 6.04
N VAL A 83 -0.65 6.62 4.76
CA VAL A 83 -1.14 7.92 4.36
C VAL A 83 -2.52 7.79 3.74
N ARG A 84 -3.50 8.46 4.32
CA ARG A 84 -4.84 8.58 3.74
C ARG A 84 -4.98 9.96 3.12
N GLY A 85 -5.40 10.01 1.87
CA GLY A 85 -5.51 11.27 1.16
C GLY A 85 -6.39 11.16 -0.07
N ARG A 86 -6.11 12.03 -1.03
CA ARG A 86 -6.83 12.10 -2.29
C ARG A 86 -5.86 12.32 -3.43
N ILE A 87 -6.15 11.73 -4.57
CA ILE A 87 -5.39 11.91 -5.81
C ILE A 87 -6.37 12.21 -6.96
N PRO A 88 -5.90 12.74 -8.09
CA PRO A 88 -6.76 12.93 -9.25
C PRO A 88 -7.40 11.60 -9.69
N GLY A 89 -8.69 11.61 -9.90
CA GLY A 89 -9.45 10.44 -10.35
C GLY A 89 -10.94 10.67 -10.24
N SER A 90 -11.72 9.84 -10.92
CA SER A 90 -13.16 9.98 -11.03
C SER A 90 -13.95 8.96 -10.21
N ARG A 91 -13.29 8.05 -9.52
CA ARG A 91 -13.98 6.94 -8.83
C ARG A 91 -15.01 7.42 -7.82
N ASP A 92 -14.71 8.45 -7.03
CA ASP A 92 -15.61 8.99 -6.02
C ASP A 92 -16.63 9.96 -6.59
N GLY A 93 -16.48 10.40 -7.84
CA GLY A 93 -17.40 11.34 -8.48
C GLY A 93 -17.39 12.74 -7.89
N ALA A 94 -16.33 13.13 -7.17
CA ALA A 94 -16.23 14.45 -6.56
C ALA A 94 -16.09 15.55 -7.61
N ALA A 95 -16.69 16.72 -7.34
CA ALA A 95 -16.68 17.85 -8.26
C ALA A 95 -15.28 18.40 -8.53
N ASP A 96 -14.34 18.25 -7.59
CA ASP A 96 -12.97 18.72 -7.74
C ASP A 96 -12.07 17.77 -8.53
N GLY A 97 -12.58 16.62 -8.97
CA GLY A 97 -11.84 15.64 -9.76
C GLY A 97 -10.85 14.82 -8.96
N TYR A 98 -10.95 14.79 -7.63
CA TYR A 98 -10.11 13.99 -6.76
C TYR A 98 -10.88 12.81 -6.18
N THR A 99 -10.17 11.71 -5.91
CA THR A 99 -10.73 10.50 -5.32
C THR A 99 -9.90 10.06 -4.11
N ARG A 100 -10.54 9.38 -3.16
CA ARG A 100 -9.85 8.83 -1.99
C ARG A 100 -8.77 7.87 -2.42
N HIS A 101 -7.63 7.95 -1.73
CA HIS A 101 -6.50 7.07 -1.99
C HIS A 101 -5.70 6.85 -0.71
N CYS A 102 -4.94 5.76 -0.70
CA CYS A 102 -4.10 5.39 0.43
C CYS A 102 -2.76 4.88 -0.10
N TRP A 103 -1.69 5.34 0.51
CA TRP A 103 -0.35 4.88 0.18
C TRP A 103 0.52 4.86 1.43
N VAL A 104 1.82 4.64 1.27
CA VAL A 104 2.74 4.45 2.40
C VAL A 104 3.91 5.40 2.27
N MET A 105 4.40 5.90 3.42
CA MET A 105 5.67 6.61 3.49
C MET A 105 6.60 5.90 4.47
N ILE A 106 7.88 5.81 4.11
CA ILE A 106 8.94 5.30 4.97
C ILE A 106 10.12 6.27 4.86
N ASN A 107 10.54 6.85 5.98
CA ASN A 107 11.64 7.82 6.03
C ASN A 107 11.49 8.97 5.01
N GLY A 108 10.27 9.48 4.88
CA GLY A 108 9.98 10.59 3.96
C GLY A 108 9.86 10.19 2.48
N LEU A 109 9.98 8.90 2.16
CA LEU A 109 9.84 8.41 0.79
C LEU A 109 8.46 7.78 0.60
N HIS A 110 7.90 7.97 -0.59
CA HIS A 110 6.57 7.47 -0.94
C HIS A 110 6.62 6.11 -1.61
N TYR A 111 5.62 5.27 -1.30
CA TYR A 111 5.44 3.93 -1.86
C TYR A 111 3.95 3.72 -2.12
N ASP A 112 3.58 3.40 -3.35
CA ASP A 112 2.18 3.17 -3.71
C ASP A 112 2.05 1.86 -4.50
N PRO A 113 1.85 0.72 -3.82
CA PRO A 113 1.73 -0.57 -4.52
C PRO A 113 0.49 -0.67 -5.41
N GLU A 114 -0.63 -0.03 -5.04
CA GLU A 114 -1.83 -0.07 -5.86
C GLU A 114 -1.64 0.77 -7.14
N GLY A 115 -0.91 1.87 -7.07
CA GLY A 115 -0.55 2.65 -8.25
C GLY A 115 0.22 1.83 -9.27
N ALA A 116 1.16 1.01 -8.81
CA ALA A 116 1.91 0.10 -9.65
C ALA A 116 1.01 -1.01 -10.22
N TYR A 117 0.17 -1.60 -9.38
CA TYR A 117 -0.77 -2.64 -9.80
C TYR A 117 -1.73 -2.12 -10.88
N ALA A 118 -2.32 -0.96 -10.66
CA ALA A 118 -3.29 -0.35 -11.57
C ALA A 118 -2.62 0.35 -12.78
N ASP A 119 -1.30 0.43 -12.78
CA ASP A 119 -0.49 1.01 -13.86
C ASP A 119 -0.77 2.50 -14.11
N PHE A 120 -1.13 3.26 -13.07
CA PHE A 120 -1.29 4.70 -13.23
C PHE A 120 -0.11 5.49 -12.68
N ALA A 121 0.69 4.92 -11.80
CA ALA A 121 1.89 5.54 -11.26
C ALA A 121 2.81 4.49 -10.64
N TYR A 122 4.11 4.59 -10.91
CA TYR A 122 5.11 3.76 -10.25
C TYR A 122 5.78 4.59 -9.17
N VAL A 123 5.38 4.37 -7.92
CA VAL A 123 5.87 5.12 -6.76
C VAL A 123 6.53 4.15 -5.80
N TYR A 124 7.86 4.08 -5.88
CA TYR A 124 8.68 3.25 -5.00
C TYR A 124 9.90 4.06 -4.56
N ALA A 125 10.06 4.21 -3.24
CA ALA A 125 11.16 4.99 -2.65
C ALA A 125 11.29 6.38 -3.28
N SER A 126 10.17 7.02 -3.59
CA SER A 126 10.14 8.30 -4.28
C SER A 126 10.15 9.45 -3.28
N SER A 127 10.99 10.46 -3.51
CA SER A 127 11.02 11.66 -2.67
C SER A 127 9.79 12.53 -2.83
N TYR A 128 8.94 12.26 -3.83
CA TYR A 128 7.68 12.98 -4.05
C TYR A 128 6.63 12.03 -4.60
N TYR A 129 5.37 12.40 -4.43
CA TYR A 129 4.27 11.68 -5.07
C TYR A 129 4.04 12.33 -6.44
N PRO A 130 4.14 11.56 -7.55
CA PRO A 130 4.25 12.16 -8.91
C PRO A 130 2.96 12.76 -9.46
N MET A 131 1.85 12.65 -8.76
CA MET A 131 0.57 13.22 -9.14
C MET A 131 0.17 14.30 -8.14
N GLY A 132 -0.71 15.20 -8.55
CA GLY A 132 -1.38 16.08 -7.61
C GLY A 132 -1.99 15.24 -6.48
N HIS A 133 -1.80 15.64 -5.23
CA HIS A 133 -2.28 14.86 -4.10
C HIS A 133 -2.61 15.75 -2.91
N GLN A 134 -3.46 15.24 -2.04
CA GLN A 134 -3.81 15.88 -0.77
C GLN A 134 -3.63 14.83 0.32
N ILE A 135 -2.86 15.16 1.35
CA ILE A 135 -2.71 14.29 2.52
C ILE A 135 -3.73 14.75 3.56
N GLN A 136 -4.63 13.86 3.96
CA GLN A 136 -5.69 14.16 4.94
C GLN A 136 -5.37 13.61 6.33
N ALA A 137 -4.72 12.47 6.40
CA ALA A 137 -4.35 11.85 7.67
C ALA A 137 -3.16 10.92 7.48
N THR A 138 -2.36 10.79 8.53
CA THR A 138 -1.25 9.83 8.57
C THR A 138 -1.34 9.00 9.84
N GLU A 139 -0.88 7.77 9.78
CA GLU A 139 -0.92 6.85 10.90
C GLU A 139 0.35 6.00 10.92
N SER A 140 1.12 6.13 11.99
CA SER A 140 2.28 5.25 12.25
C SER A 140 1.75 3.92 12.80
N ILE A 141 2.38 2.83 12.40
CA ILE A 141 1.94 1.49 12.83
C ILE A 141 2.99 0.72 13.62
#